data_633b650e259be817d5fd223018bd3b5c
#
_entry.id   633b650e259be817d5fd223018bd3b5c
#
_cell.length_a   1.000
_cell.length_b   1.000
_cell.length_c   1.000
_cell.angle_alpha   90.00
_cell.angle_beta   90.00
_cell.angle_gamma   90.00
#
_symmetry.space_group_name_H-M   'P 1'
#
loop_
_entity.id
_entity.type
_entity.pdbx_description
1 polymer ?
#
loop_
_entity_poly.entity_id
_entity_poly.type
_entity_poly.pdbx_seq_one_letter_code
_entity_poly.pdbx_strand_id
1 'polypeptide(L)'
;MFNFHTHHTDDVPCILNCSPDDFLLRQDHERADVAFSVGLHPWNVSASWQEEVEKMRSVATSPRVWTIGECGLDKVRGDALSVQIEAFRAQITIAEEVKKPMVIHCVKAFDELLALRKELTEQCHREGRAAQPWVIHGFRGKPEQAKQMMAKGLLLSFC
;
A
#
# COMPACT_ATOMS: atom_id res chain seq x y z
N MET A 1 19.35 0.98 -12.60
CA MET A 1 17.88 1.29 -12.61
C MET A 1 17.28 0.63 -11.38
N PHE A 2 16.26 1.21 -10.77
CA PHE A 2 15.54 0.63 -9.61
C PHE A 2 14.07 0.51 -9.96
N ASN A 3 13.46 -0.68 -9.77
CA ASN A 3 12.04 -0.90 -10.02
C ASN A 3 11.29 -0.75 -8.69
N PHE A 4 10.55 0.35 -8.55
CA PHE A 4 9.84 0.70 -7.32
C PHE A 4 8.70 -0.29 -6.97
N HIS A 5 8.09 -0.94 -7.95
CA HIS A 5 7.01 -1.90 -7.73
C HIS A 5 6.96 -2.93 -8.85
N THR A 6 7.02 -4.20 -8.47
CA THR A 6 6.94 -5.32 -9.42
C THR A 6 6.26 -6.52 -8.78
N HIS A 7 5.67 -7.39 -9.59
CA HIS A 7 5.13 -8.69 -9.19
C HIS A 7 6.08 -9.86 -9.51
N HIS A 8 7.18 -9.58 -10.18
CA HIS A 8 8.20 -10.56 -10.56
C HIS A 8 9.58 -10.01 -10.24
N THR A 9 10.50 -10.89 -9.90
CA THR A 9 11.88 -10.51 -9.66
C THR A 9 12.57 -10.21 -10.99
N ASP A 10 13.10 -9.00 -11.14
CA ASP A 10 13.88 -8.54 -12.28
C ASP A 10 15.38 -8.64 -12.00
N ASP A 11 16.23 -8.48 -13.03
CA ASP A 11 17.70 -8.42 -12.90
C ASP A 11 18.19 -7.10 -12.27
N VAL A 12 17.29 -6.21 -11.93
CA VAL A 12 17.59 -4.92 -11.29
C VAL A 12 17.10 -4.91 -9.83
N PRO A 13 17.68 -4.07 -8.95
CA PRO A 13 17.12 -3.85 -7.62
C PRO A 13 15.66 -3.44 -7.70
N CYS A 14 14.82 -4.05 -6.88
CA CYS A 14 13.38 -3.83 -6.95
C CYS A 14 12.67 -3.95 -5.59
N ILE A 15 11.44 -3.44 -5.54
CA ILE A 15 10.49 -3.76 -4.47
C ILE A 15 9.48 -4.75 -5.05
N LEU A 16 9.53 -5.97 -4.55
CA LEU A 16 8.65 -7.06 -4.96
C LEU A 16 7.37 -7.03 -4.13
N ASN A 17 6.23 -6.90 -4.81
CA ASN A 17 4.93 -6.98 -4.17
C ASN A 17 4.53 -8.44 -3.94
N CYS A 18 4.13 -8.77 -2.73
CA CYS A 18 3.74 -10.13 -2.37
C CYS A 18 2.75 -10.17 -1.20
N SER A 19 2.08 -11.32 -1.04
CA SER A 19 1.31 -11.61 0.17
C SER A 19 2.23 -11.86 1.37
N PRO A 20 1.71 -11.82 2.61
CA PRO A 20 2.47 -12.20 3.80
C PRO A 20 3.04 -13.63 3.72
N ASP A 21 2.26 -14.58 3.22
CA ASP A 21 2.69 -15.97 3.07
C ASP A 21 3.80 -16.11 2.02
N ASP A 22 3.69 -15.43 0.88
CA ASP A 22 4.74 -15.40 -0.14
C ASP A 22 6.03 -14.75 0.37
N PHE A 23 5.91 -13.70 1.18
CA PHE A 23 7.07 -13.08 1.83
C PHE A 23 7.83 -14.09 2.69
N LEU A 24 7.13 -14.84 3.54
CA LEU A 24 7.76 -15.84 4.41
C LEU A 24 8.48 -16.94 3.62
N LEU A 25 7.94 -17.31 2.45
CA LEU A 25 8.57 -18.31 1.57
C LEU A 25 9.78 -17.77 0.81
N ARG A 26 9.80 -16.48 0.47
CA ARG A 26 10.76 -15.89 -0.47
C ARG A 26 11.88 -15.08 0.19
N GLN A 27 11.67 -14.55 1.40
CA GLN A 27 12.60 -13.59 2.01
C GLN A 27 14.04 -14.08 2.11
N ASP A 28 14.27 -15.38 2.31
CA ASP A 28 15.60 -15.98 2.46
C ASP A 28 16.19 -16.47 1.13
N HIS A 29 15.39 -16.49 0.06
CA HIS A 29 15.79 -16.98 -1.26
C HIS A 29 15.99 -15.89 -2.30
N GLU A 30 15.39 -14.71 -2.08
CA GLU A 30 15.58 -13.58 -2.98
C GLU A 30 16.92 -12.87 -2.73
N ARG A 31 17.47 -12.30 -3.80
CA ARG A 31 18.72 -11.51 -3.75
C ARG A 31 18.66 -10.41 -2.68
N ALA A 32 19.79 -10.02 -2.17
CA ALA A 32 19.89 -9.00 -1.12
C ALA A 32 19.39 -7.60 -1.55
N ASP A 33 19.38 -7.31 -2.86
CA ASP A 33 18.90 -6.06 -3.43
C ASP A 33 17.41 -6.07 -3.83
N VAL A 34 16.69 -7.13 -3.44
CA VAL A 34 15.23 -7.22 -3.53
C VAL A 34 14.64 -6.89 -2.16
N ALA A 35 13.90 -5.78 -2.09
CA ALA A 35 13.03 -5.46 -0.97
C ALA A 35 11.60 -5.94 -1.23
N PHE A 36 10.74 -5.88 -0.22
CA PHE A 36 9.37 -6.35 -0.33
C PHE A 36 8.37 -5.25 -0.01
N SER A 37 7.24 -5.28 -0.72
CA SER A 37 6.00 -4.61 -0.37
C SER A 37 4.99 -5.68 0.05
N VAL A 38 4.49 -5.62 1.28
CA VAL A 38 3.58 -6.64 1.79
C VAL A 38 2.26 -6.00 2.17
N GLY A 39 1.17 -6.52 1.61
CA GLY A 39 -0.17 -5.98 1.83
C GLY A 39 -1.28 -6.92 1.37
N LEU A 40 -2.51 -6.53 1.70
CA LEU A 40 -3.74 -7.17 1.21
C LEU A 40 -4.34 -6.30 0.11
N HIS A 41 -4.21 -6.78 -1.13
CA HIS A 41 -4.76 -6.11 -2.31
C HIS A 41 -6.31 -6.08 -2.25
N PRO A 42 -7.00 -5.01 -2.69
CA PRO A 42 -8.46 -4.90 -2.60
C PRO A 42 -9.22 -6.04 -3.32
N TRP A 43 -8.61 -6.65 -4.33
CA TRP A 43 -9.22 -7.81 -5.01
C TRP A 43 -9.21 -9.10 -4.18
N ASN A 44 -8.36 -9.18 -3.16
CA ASN A 44 -8.19 -10.35 -2.30
C ASN A 44 -8.85 -10.15 -0.93
N VAL A 45 -9.47 -8.99 -0.70
CA VAL A 45 -10.26 -8.75 0.50
C VAL A 45 -11.45 -9.72 0.50
N SER A 46 -11.62 -10.46 1.57
CA SER A 46 -12.66 -11.48 1.76
C SER A 46 -13.26 -11.39 3.17
N ALA A 47 -14.17 -12.27 3.50
CA ALA A 47 -14.76 -12.32 4.85
C ALA A 47 -13.73 -12.57 5.96
N SER A 48 -12.56 -13.13 5.64
CA SER A 48 -11.45 -13.39 6.58
C SER A 48 -10.31 -12.37 6.49
N TRP A 49 -10.54 -11.18 5.95
CA TRP A 49 -9.52 -10.17 5.75
C TRP A 49 -8.74 -9.81 7.02
N GLN A 50 -9.37 -9.91 8.19
CA GLN A 50 -8.72 -9.64 9.48
C GLN A 50 -7.55 -10.58 9.74
N GLU A 51 -7.69 -11.87 9.42
CA GLU A 51 -6.62 -12.86 9.56
C GLU A 51 -5.43 -12.55 8.65
N GLU A 52 -5.71 -12.14 7.40
CA GLU A 52 -4.67 -11.75 6.44
C GLU A 52 -3.93 -10.48 6.88
N VAL A 53 -4.65 -9.51 7.45
CA VAL A 53 -4.05 -8.29 8.00
C VAL A 53 -3.18 -8.60 9.23
N GLU A 54 -3.57 -9.53 10.09
CA GLU A 54 -2.73 -9.95 11.23
C GLU A 54 -1.47 -10.69 10.77
N LYS A 55 -1.55 -11.55 9.75
CA LYS A 55 -0.36 -12.12 9.12
C LYS A 55 0.57 -11.02 8.58
N MET A 56 0.01 -10.03 7.88
CA MET A 56 0.76 -8.88 7.40
C MET A 56 1.46 -8.12 8.54
N ARG A 57 0.75 -7.89 9.66
CA ARG A 57 1.31 -7.25 10.87
C ARG A 57 2.53 -8.00 11.38
N SER A 58 2.50 -9.32 11.39
CA SER A 58 3.60 -10.16 11.89
C SER A 58 4.89 -10.01 11.10
N VAL A 59 4.82 -9.70 9.80
CA VAL A 59 5.99 -9.57 8.91
C VAL A 59 6.36 -8.11 8.60
N ALA A 60 5.46 -7.16 8.87
CA ALA A 60 5.62 -5.75 8.52
C ALA A 60 6.87 -5.10 9.15
N THR A 61 7.34 -5.58 10.30
CA THR A 61 8.54 -5.07 10.99
C THR A 61 9.85 -5.56 10.37
N SER A 62 9.82 -6.57 9.49
CA SER A 62 11.03 -7.09 8.86
C SER A 62 11.81 -5.98 8.14
N PRO A 63 13.15 -5.93 8.27
CA PRO A 63 13.98 -4.95 7.56
C PRO A 63 13.95 -5.14 6.03
N ARG A 64 13.53 -6.31 5.53
CA ARG A 64 13.34 -6.55 4.10
C ARG A 64 11.99 -6.05 3.56
N VAL A 65 11.02 -5.77 4.42
CA VAL A 65 9.75 -5.11 4.04
C VAL A 65 9.98 -3.60 4.07
N TRP A 66 9.96 -2.96 2.92
CA TRP A 66 10.19 -1.52 2.79
C TRP A 66 8.91 -0.71 2.71
N THR A 67 7.84 -1.32 2.18
CA THR A 67 6.55 -0.65 2.02
C THR A 67 5.40 -1.56 2.45
N ILE A 68 4.28 -0.96 2.82
CA ILE A 68 3.01 -1.64 3.05
C ILE A 68 2.16 -1.52 1.78
N GLY A 69 1.77 -2.63 1.22
CA GLY A 69 1.00 -2.70 -0.04
C GLY A 69 1.40 -3.89 -0.91
N GLU A 70 0.79 -4.03 -2.07
CA GLU A 70 -0.20 -3.14 -2.66
C GLU A 70 -1.54 -3.29 -1.94
N CYS A 71 -2.11 -2.19 -1.49
CA CYS A 71 -3.38 -2.14 -0.78
C CYS A 71 -4.21 -0.94 -1.26
N GLY A 72 -5.45 -0.82 -0.89
CA GLY A 72 -6.27 0.32 -1.31
C GLY A 72 -7.70 -0.03 -1.69
N LEU A 73 -8.23 0.62 -2.73
CA LEU A 73 -9.65 0.60 -3.08
C LEU A 73 -9.88 0.39 -4.57
N ASP A 74 -10.84 -0.46 -4.91
CA ASP A 74 -11.28 -0.70 -6.28
C ASP A 74 -12.82 -0.80 -6.34
N LYS A 75 -13.48 0.16 -7.01
CA LYS A 75 -14.95 0.13 -7.21
C LYS A 75 -15.40 -0.79 -8.34
N VAL A 76 -14.47 -1.37 -9.09
CA VAL A 76 -14.78 -2.19 -10.27
C VAL A 76 -14.64 -3.67 -9.94
N ARG A 77 -13.73 -4.01 -9.02
CA ARG A 77 -13.39 -5.39 -8.69
C ARG A 77 -13.13 -5.57 -7.19
N GLY A 78 -13.39 -6.76 -6.70
CA GLY A 78 -13.21 -7.13 -5.28
C GLY A 78 -14.54 -7.18 -4.54
N ASP A 79 -14.48 -7.25 -3.24
CA ASP A 79 -15.64 -7.25 -2.34
C ASP A 79 -16.29 -5.85 -2.25
N ALA A 80 -17.37 -5.72 -1.49
CA ALA A 80 -18.04 -4.45 -1.27
C ALA A 80 -17.07 -3.36 -0.80
N LEU A 81 -17.21 -2.13 -1.33
CA LEU A 81 -16.29 -1.02 -1.03
C LEU A 81 -16.16 -0.74 0.47
N SER A 82 -17.24 -0.91 1.24
CA SER A 82 -17.21 -0.75 2.71
C SER A 82 -16.25 -1.71 3.38
N VAL A 83 -16.22 -2.97 2.94
CA VAL A 83 -15.31 -4.00 3.47
C VAL A 83 -13.87 -3.71 3.05
N GLN A 84 -13.64 -3.29 1.80
CA GLN A 84 -12.32 -2.83 1.35
C GLN A 84 -11.80 -1.65 2.18
N ILE A 85 -12.67 -0.68 2.51
CA ILE A 85 -12.31 0.48 3.36
C ILE A 85 -11.88 0.03 4.75
N GLU A 86 -12.57 -0.91 5.37
CA GLU A 86 -12.19 -1.44 6.70
C GLU A 86 -10.82 -2.13 6.65
N ALA A 87 -10.61 -3.02 5.68
CA ALA A 87 -9.34 -3.69 5.48
C ALA A 87 -8.20 -2.71 5.16
N PHE A 88 -8.48 -1.65 4.40
CA PHE A 88 -7.49 -0.63 4.08
C PHE A 88 -7.15 0.23 5.31
N ARG A 89 -8.13 0.62 6.14
CA ARG A 89 -7.89 1.32 7.42
C ARG A 89 -6.97 0.52 8.36
N ALA A 90 -7.18 -0.78 8.46
CA ALA A 90 -6.31 -1.63 9.27
C ALA A 90 -4.86 -1.63 8.75
N GLN A 91 -4.66 -1.66 7.44
CA GLN A 91 -3.33 -1.58 6.82
C GLN A 91 -2.69 -0.20 6.97
N ILE A 92 -3.46 0.89 6.90
CA ILE A 92 -2.99 2.24 7.24
C ILE A 92 -2.44 2.27 8.66
N THR A 93 -3.18 1.71 9.62
CA THR A 93 -2.73 1.65 11.02
C THR A 93 -1.39 0.94 11.15
N ILE A 94 -1.22 -0.22 10.50
CA ILE A 94 0.05 -0.95 10.52
C ILE A 94 1.18 -0.13 9.90
N ALA A 95 0.95 0.52 8.75
CA ALA A 95 1.96 1.34 8.10
C ALA A 95 2.45 2.49 8.99
N GLU A 96 1.53 3.14 9.71
CA GLU A 96 1.85 4.20 10.68
C GLU A 96 2.64 3.67 11.89
N GLU A 97 2.24 2.50 12.44
CA GLU A 97 2.94 1.84 13.55
C GLU A 97 4.38 1.46 13.20
N VAL A 98 4.58 0.84 12.02
CA VAL A 98 5.92 0.41 11.58
C VAL A 98 6.70 1.51 10.86
N LYS A 99 6.12 2.69 10.67
CA LYS A 99 6.71 3.87 10.03
C LYS A 99 7.20 3.59 8.60
N LYS A 100 6.38 2.91 7.80
CA LYS A 100 6.70 2.56 6.41
C LYS A 100 5.74 3.22 5.43
N PRO A 101 6.21 3.66 4.25
CA PRO A 101 5.36 4.20 3.21
C PRO A 101 4.41 3.13 2.66
N MET A 102 3.34 3.57 1.99
CA MET A 102 2.33 2.68 1.43
C MET A 102 2.32 2.75 -0.09
N VAL A 103 2.14 1.59 -0.74
CA VAL A 103 1.85 1.46 -2.17
C VAL A 103 0.35 1.22 -2.35
N ILE A 104 -0.30 2.14 -3.08
CA ILE A 104 -1.75 2.24 -3.14
C ILE A 104 -2.28 1.87 -4.52
N HIS A 105 -3.18 0.89 -4.54
CA HIS A 105 -4.09 0.62 -5.64
C HIS A 105 -5.33 1.50 -5.52
N CYS A 106 -5.69 2.23 -6.57
CA CYS A 106 -6.90 3.04 -6.56
C CYS A 106 -7.58 3.05 -7.92
N VAL A 107 -8.75 2.39 -8.01
CA VAL A 107 -9.56 2.36 -9.23
C VAL A 107 -10.95 2.93 -8.95
N LYS A 108 -11.26 4.07 -9.57
CA LYS A 108 -12.55 4.79 -9.45
C LYS A 108 -12.99 5.13 -8.01
N ALA A 109 -12.07 5.11 -7.03
CA ALA A 109 -12.32 5.33 -5.61
C ALA A 109 -11.48 6.50 -5.04
N PHE A 110 -11.15 7.50 -5.87
CA PHE A 110 -10.29 8.61 -5.46
C PHE A 110 -10.90 9.49 -4.36
N ASP A 111 -12.21 9.69 -4.37
CA ASP A 111 -12.88 10.51 -3.36
C ASP A 111 -12.78 9.86 -1.97
N GLU A 112 -13.00 8.56 -1.89
CA GLU A 112 -12.85 7.77 -0.67
C GLU A 112 -11.40 7.72 -0.20
N LEU A 113 -10.48 7.53 -1.13
CA LEU A 113 -9.04 7.54 -0.84
C LEU A 113 -8.59 8.89 -0.26
N LEU A 114 -9.03 9.99 -0.86
CA LEU A 114 -8.71 11.34 -0.40
C LEU A 114 -9.34 11.66 0.95
N ALA A 115 -10.56 11.18 1.22
CA ALA A 115 -11.21 11.32 2.52
C ALA A 115 -10.39 10.60 3.62
N LEU A 116 -9.97 9.36 3.38
CA LEU A 116 -9.13 8.60 4.29
C LEU A 116 -7.76 9.28 4.51
N ARG A 117 -7.14 9.78 3.44
CA ARG A 117 -5.87 10.50 3.55
C ARG A 117 -5.99 11.77 4.37
N LYS A 118 -7.07 12.54 4.18
CA LYS A 118 -7.35 13.75 4.95
C LYS A 118 -7.53 13.42 6.43
N GLU A 119 -8.35 12.44 6.76
CA GLU A 119 -8.60 11.98 8.13
C GLU A 119 -7.29 11.58 8.83
N LEU A 120 -6.46 10.78 8.18
CA LEU A 120 -5.15 10.37 8.70
C LEU A 120 -4.23 11.59 8.92
N THR A 121 -4.17 12.50 7.95
CA THR A 121 -3.31 13.70 8.05
C THR A 121 -3.73 14.59 9.21
N GLU A 122 -5.03 14.79 9.41
CA GLU A 122 -5.58 15.55 10.53
C GLU A 122 -5.29 14.87 11.88
N GLN A 123 -5.41 13.55 11.95
CA GLN A 123 -5.06 12.79 13.13
C GLN A 123 -3.56 12.93 13.46
N CYS A 124 -2.69 12.68 12.50
CA CYS A 124 -1.24 12.80 12.69
C CYS A 124 -0.83 14.20 13.11
N HIS A 125 -1.46 15.23 12.52
CA HIS A 125 -1.22 16.63 12.91
C HIS A 125 -1.57 16.89 14.39
N ARG A 126 -2.73 16.37 14.86
CA ARG A 126 -3.11 16.47 16.29
C ARG A 126 -2.12 15.76 17.21
N GLU A 127 -1.48 14.68 16.72
CA GLU A 127 -0.47 13.92 17.43
C GLU A 127 0.95 14.49 17.30
N GLY A 128 1.12 15.62 16.58
CA GLY A 128 2.41 16.30 16.41
C GLY A 128 3.39 15.54 15.49
N ARG A 129 2.90 14.70 14.57
CA ARG A 129 3.69 13.92 13.63
C ARG A 129 3.19 14.04 12.20
N ALA A 130 4.02 13.63 11.25
CA ALA A 130 3.64 13.50 9.85
C ALA A 130 3.10 12.09 9.56
N ALA A 131 2.08 12.01 8.70
CA ALA A 131 1.58 10.74 8.17
C ALA A 131 2.59 10.11 7.21
N GLN A 132 2.66 8.77 7.18
CA GLN A 132 3.53 8.06 6.26
C GLN A 132 3.15 8.36 4.80
N PRO A 133 4.14 8.40 3.87
CA PRO A 133 3.88 8.64 2.45
C PRO A 133 2.98 7.58 1.82
N TRP A 134 2.08 8.01 0.93
CA TRP A 134 1.28 7.13 0.08
C TRP A 134 1.67 7.34 -1.37
N VAL A 135 1.99 6.26 -2.07
CA VAL A 135 2.34 6.25 -3.49
C VAL A 135 1.22 5.54 -4.26
N ILE A 136 0.48 6.27 -5.08
CA ILE A 136 -0.50 5.65 -5.99
C ILE A 136 0.26 4.99 -7.12
N HIS A 137 0.15 3.66 -7.21
CA HIS A 137 0.80 2.87 -8.25
C HIS A 137 0.01 2.90 -9.56
N GLY A 138 0.73 2.94 -10.68
CA GLY A 138 0.11 2.86 -12.01
C GLY A 138 -0.90 3.97 -12.31
N PHE A 139 -0.65 5.18 -11.85
CA PHE A 139 -1.56 6.30 -12.10
C PHE A 139 -1.71 6.56 -13.61
N ARG A 140 -2.96 6.55 -14.08
CA ARG A 140 -3.34 6.79 -15.49
C ARG A 140 -4.36 7.91 -15.65
N GLY A 141 -4.50 8.77 -14.64
CA GLY A 141 -5.41 9.91 -14.66
C GLY A 141 -4.90 11.08 -15.52
N LYS A 142 -5.75 12.10 -15.66
CA LYS A 142 -5.39 13.34 -16.36
C LYS A 142 -4.38 14.17 -15.55
N PRO A 143 -3.60 15.06 -16.20
CA PRO A 143 -2.65 15.93 -15.49
C PRO A 143 -3.27 16.76 -14.37
N GLU A 144 -4.51 17.22 -14.52
CA GLU A 144 -5.25 17.99 -13.51
C GLU A 144 -5.54 17.12 -12.26
N GLN A 145 -5.89 15.85 -12.46
CA GLN A 145 -6.08 14.90 -11.37
C GLN A 145 -4.75 14.60 -10.66
N ALA A 146 -3.67 14.42 -11.41
CA ALA A 146 -2.34 14.26 -10.83
C ALA A 146 -1.98 15.44 -9.91
N LYS A 147 -2.17 16.67 -10.39
CA LYS A 147 -1.93 17.90 -9.59
C LYS A 147 -2.77 17.91 -8.31
N GLN A 148 -4.04 17.55 -8.40
CA GLN A 148 -4.93 17.47 -7.23
C GLN A 148 -4.46 16.42 -6.22
N MET A 149 -4.04 15.24 -6.66
CA MET A 149 -3.51 14.21 -5.79
C MET A 149 -2.22 14.66 -5.08
N MET A 150 -1.29 15.22 -5.85
CA MET A 150 -0.02 15.74 -5.30
C MET A 150 -0.25 16.89 -4.32
N ALA A 151 -1.21 17.79 -4.57
CA ALA A 151 -1.59 18.86 -3.66
C ALA A 151 -2.18 18.35 -2.34
N LYS A 152 -2.65 17.10 -2.28
CA LYS A 152 -3.12 16.40 -1.09
C LYS A 152 -2.03 15.53 -0.42
N GLY A 153 -0.78 15.70 -0.85
CA GLY A 153 0.36 14.99 -0.27
C GLY A 153 0.49 13.53 -0.70
N LEU A 154 -0.10 13.16 -1.85
CA LEU A 154 0.07 11.85 -2.45
C LEU A 154 1.21 11.88 -3.47
N LEU A 155 1.98 10.81 -3.52
CA LEU A 155 2.97 10.55 -4.56
C LEU A 155 2.35 9.71 -5.67
N LEU A 156 2.86 9.81 -6.88
CA LEU A 156 2.35 9.08 -8.03
C LEU A 156 3.46 8.29 -8.70
N SER A 157 3.18 7.04 -9.02
CA SER A 157 4.04 6.21 -9.86
C SER A 157 3.35 6.00 -11.21
N PHE A 158 4.11 6.16 -12.28
CA PHE A 158 3.67 5.96 -13.67
C PHE A 158 4.34 4.69 -14.19
N CYS A 159 3.55 3.74 -14.66
CA CYS A 159 4.02 2.50 -15.29
C CYS A 159 3.74 2.54 -16.79
#